data_a77ea6030a6cfb87d7b41989fbb72a5a
#
_entry.id   a77ea6030a6cfb87d7b41989fbb72a5a
#
_cell.length_a   1.000
_cell.length_b   1.000
_cell.length_c   1.000
_cell.angle_alpha   90.00
_cell.angle_beta   90.00
_cell.angle_gamma   90.00
#
_symmetry.space_group_name_H-M   'P 1'
#
loop_
_entity.id
_entity.type
_entity.pdbx_description
1 polymer ?
#
loop_
_entity_poly.entity_id
_entity_poly.type
_entity_poly.pdbx_seq_one_letter_code
_entity_poly.pdbx_strand_id
1 'polypeptide(L)'
;MEKEQAWYLLPDEAHIETPSLIFYEERLTANIGLLKSMINRIERLRPHMKTYKCREITRLLLSAGINKFKCATIAEAEMLALDRVPDVLLAYQPVAENMSRLFKLKCRYPDTAFSCLADSLEIARQLSAKAVEERAELDVYIDLNVGMNRTGLLPGMALSLLENLQHLPGITVVGLHAYDGHIHDAALEARIEKSAPVIKQLLDLREKVEAHLGYGITIVAGGTPTFPIYAAETDFECSPGTFILWDKGYQDAYPEQPFQTAALVASRVVSLPDEGLVCTDLGHKAVAAEKELRNRVFFINAPLLEVQSQSEEHLVLSTAEPEAYLPGDMLYGLPYHVCPTVALHESAICLRTDRSLDYWDIISRKRKITI
;
A
#
# COMPACT_ATOMS: atom_id res chain seq x y z
N MET A 1 2.62 -32.06 25.89
CA MET A 1 2.23 -31.28 24.71
C MET A 1 2.30 -29.83 25.14
N GLU A 2 3.33 -29.11 24.70
CA GLU A 2 3.36 -27.63 24.83
C GLU A 2 2.15 -27.12 24.06
N LYS A 3 1.30 -26.30 24.69
CA LYS A 3 0.24 -25.60 23.97
C LYS A 3 0.94 -24.72 22.94
N GLU A 4 0.67 -24.95 21.67
CA GLU A 4 1.16 -24.13 20.58
C GLU A 4 0.84 -22.67 20.92
N GLN A 5 1.87 -21.87 21.15
CA GLN A 5 1.69 -20.48 21.57
C GLN A 5 1.01 -19.74 20.41
N ALA A 6 -0.04 -18.99 20.69
CA ALA A 6 -0.76 -18.25 19.65
C ALA A 6 0.23 -17.31 18.92
N TRP A 7 0.21 -17.30 17.60
CA TRP A 7 1.18 -16.64 16.72
C TRP A 7 1.36 -15.13 16.98
N TYR A 8 0.32 -14.50 17.54
CA TYR A 8 0.30 -13.04 17.77
C TYR A 8 0.90 -12.61 19.11
N LEU A 9 1.10 -13.55 20.04
CA LEU A 9 1.60 -13.21 21.38
C LEU A 9 3.05 -12.72 21.34
N LEU A 10 3.30 -11.60 22.00
CA LEU A 10 4.64 -11.03 22.13
C LEU A 10 5.34 -11.61 23.37
N PRO A 11 6.67 -11.74 23.35
CA PRO A 11 7.44 -11.94 24.57
C PRO A 11 7.39 -10.66 25.41
N ASP A 12 7.50 -10.79 26.73
CA ASP A 12 7.61 -9.69 27.69
C ASP A 12 6.55 -8.58 27.51
N GLU A 13 5.28 -8.96 27.29
CA GLU A 13 4.17 -8.01 27.06
C GLU A 13 4.11 -6.89 28.10
N ALA A 14 4.53 -7.14 29.36
CA ALA A 14 4.50 -6.15 30.42
C ALA A 14 5.34 -4.90 30.14
N HIS A 15 6.36 -5.00 29.28
CA HIS A 15 7.29 -3.92 28.95
C HIS A 15 6.96 -3.21 27.63
N ILE A 16 5.83 -3.53 27.00
CA ILE A 16 5.42 -2.92 25.73
C ILE A 16 4.47 -1.77 26.01
N GLU A 17 4.84 -0.57 25.55
CA GLU A 17 3.95 0.59 25.54
C GLU A 17 2.78 0.38 24.56
N THR A 18 1.60 0.87 24.92
CA THR A 18 0.39 0.82 24.10
C THR A 18 -0.26 2.21 24.01
N PRO A 19 -0.99 2.50 22.94
CA PRO A 19 -1.22 1.64 21.77
C PRO A 19 0.01 1.56 20.86
N SER A 20 0.36 0.37 20.36
CA SER A 20 1.50 0.16 19.48
C SER A 20 1.17 -0.68 18.25
N LEU A 21 1.68 -0.26 17.08
CA LEU A 21 1.64 -1.05 15.87
C LEU A 21 2.64 -2.20 15.96
N ILE A 22 2.21 -3.41 15.59
CA ILE A 22 3.04 -4.61 15.61
C ILE A 22 3.11 -5.20 14.21
N PHE A 23 4.31 -5.57 13.76
CA PHE A 23 4.54 -6.36 12.56
C PHE A 23 5.07 -7.74 12.92
N TYR A 24 4.73 -8.76 12.13
CA TYR A 24 5.12 -10.15 12.30
C TYR A 24 5.97 -10.60 11.12
N GLU A 25 7.29 -10.64 11.27
CA GLU A 25 8.25 -10.88 10.17
C GLU A 25 8.01 -12.20 9.44
N GLU A 26 7.72 -13.27 10.17
CA GLU A 26 7.42 -14.58 9.57
C GLU A 26 6.24 -14.49 8.59
N ARG A 27 5.17 -13.78 8.97
CA ARG A 27 3.99 -13.59 8.14
C ARG A 27 4.22 -12.62 6.98
N LEU A 28 5.02 -11.60 7.17
CA LEU A 28 5.49 -10.73 6.07
C LEU A 28 6.22 -11.56 5.03
N THR A 29 7.15 -12.40 5.46
CA THR A 29 7.93 -13.30 4.59
C THR A 29 7.04 -14.31 3.87
N ALA A 30 6.08 -14.90 4.58
CA ALA A 30 5.10 -15.81 3.99
C ALA A 30 4.25 -15.10 2.91
N ASN A 31 3.77 -13.89 3.18
CA ASN A 31 3.00 -13.10 2.22
C ASN A 31 3.82 -12.73 0.96
N ILE A 32 5.11 -12.45 1.10
CA ILE A 32 6.01 -12.24 -0.04
C ILE A 32 6.13 -13.52 -0.88
N GLY A 33 6.28 -14.68 -0.24
CA GLY A 33 6.30 -15.97 -0.90
C GLY A 33 5.01 -16.26 -1.66
N LEU A 34 3.86 -16.03 -1.03
CA LEU A 34 2.54 -16.17 -1.65
C LEU A 34 2.36 -15.22 -2.85
N LEU A 35 2.72 -13.94 -2.71
CA LEU A 35 2.67 -12.99 -3.83
C LEU A 35 3.45 -13.50 -5.05
N LYS A 36 4.67 -14.01 -4.83
CA LYS A 36 5.52 -14.54 -5.90
C LYS A 36 4.94 -15.78 -6.55
N SER A 37 4.24 -16.63 -5.81
CA SER A 37 3.60 -17.84 -6.36
C SER A 37 2.38 -17.55 -7.22
N MET A 38 1.77 -16.37 -7.09
CA MET A 38 0.56 -15.98 -7.82
C MET A 38 0.85 -15.33 -9.18
N ILE A 39 2.12 -15.11 -9.53
CA ILE A 39 2.50 -14.48 -10.79
C ILE A 39 3.59 -15.30 -11.50
N ASN A 40 3.54 -15.34 -12.82
CA ASN A 40 4.45 -16.16 -13.62
C ASN A 40 5.88 -15.58 -13.73
N ARG A 41 6.06 -14.27 -13.55
CA ARG A 41 7.35 -13.57 -13.63
C ARG A 41 7.42 -12.49 -12.55
N ILE A 42 8.45 -12.55 -11.71
CA ILE A 42 8.65 -11.61 -10.59
C ILE A 42 8.85 -10.16 -11.10
N GLU A 43 9.44 -9.99 -12.28
CA GLU A 43 9.70 -8.69 -12.90
C GLU A 43 8.43 -7.90 -13.21
N ARG A 44 7.27 -8.57 -13.21
CA ARG A 44 5.94 -7.95 -13.32
C ARG A 44 5.39 -7.42 -12.00
N LEU A 45 6.05 -7.69 -10.88
CA LEU A 45 5.65 -7.15 -9.58
C LEU A 45 6.17 -5.73 -9.40
N ARG A 46 5.27 -4.79 -9.18
CA ARG A 46 5.53 -3.39 -8.80
C ARG A 46 4.67 -3.03 -7.58
N PRO A 47 4.91 -3.67 -6.41
CA PRO A 47 4.05 -3.49 -5.24
C PRO A 47 4.01 -2.03 -4.78
N HIS A 48 2.83 -1.64 -4.26
CA HIS A 48 2.61 -0.28 -3.76
C HIS A 48 3.03 -0.16 -2.30
N MET A 49 4.14 0.55 -2.04
CA MET A 49 4.73 0.68 -0.71
C MET A 49 3.93 1.55 0.28
N LYS A 50 2.91 2.29 -0.17
CA LYS A 50 2.11 3.19 0.69
C LYS A 50 1.47 2.51 1.90
N THR A 51 1.32 1.16 1.85
CA THR A 51 0.69 0.39 2.93
C THR A 51 1.58 0.29 4.15
N TYR A 52 2.88 0.06 3.97
CA TYR A 52 3.78 -0.25 5.09
C TYR A 52 4.75 0.88 5.47
N LYS A 53 5.12 1.77 4.58
CA LYS A 53 5.88 3.02 4.82
C LYS A 53 7.20 2.90 5.59
N CYS A 54 7.79 1.69 5.71
CA CYS A 54 9.05 1.42 6.40
C CYS A 54 10.10 0.79 5.47
N ARG A 55 11.36 0.97 5.80
CA ARG A 55 12.49 0.52 4.98
C ARG A 55 12.69 -0.99 5.08
N GLU A 56 12.46 -1.56 6.23
CA GLU A 56 12.71 -2.97 6.53
C GLU A 56 11.86 -3.89 5.65
N ILE A 57 10.57 -3.58 5.45
CA ILE A 57 9.70 -4.32 4.52
C ILE A 57 10.18 -4.13 3.08
N THR A 58 10.64 -2.93 2.69
CA THR A 58 11.25 -2.72 1.37
C THR A 58 12.46 -3.64 1.15
N ARG A 59 13.33 -3.78 2.15
CA ARG A 59 14.51 -4.68 2.10
C ARG A 59 14.12 -6.15 2.01
N LEU A 60 13.07 -6.59 2.71
CA LEU A 60 12.54 -7.95 2.57
C LEU A 60 12.06 -8.21 1.12
N LEU A 61 11.35 -7.27 0.52
CA LEU A 61 10.88 -7.36 -0.86
C LEU A 61 12.04 -7.37 -1.86
N LEU A 62 13.05 -6.50 -1.68
CA LEU A 62 14.27 -6.49 -2.50
C LEU A 62 15.04 -7.81 -2.39
N SER A 63 15.20 -8.35 -1.18
CA SER A 63 15.85 -9.65 -0.94
C SER A 63 15.10 -10.81 -1.59
N ALA A 64 13.79 -10.68 -1.80
CA ALA A 64 12.97 -11.63 -2.53
C ALA A 64 13.03 -11.48 -4.07
N GLY A 65 13.83 -10.50 -4.57
CA GLY A 65 14.03 -10.26 -6.00
C GLY A 65 13.02 -9.27 -6.63
N ILE A 66 12.22 -8.57 -5.81
CA ILE A 66 11.27 -7.55 -6.28
C ILE A 66 12.00 -6.20 -6.35
N ASN A 67 12.23 -5.69 -7.56
CA ASN A 67 13.08 -4.53 -7.81
C ASN A 67 12.34 -3.29 -8.31
N LYS A 68 11.03 -3.39 -8.54
CA LYS A 68 10.16 -2.30 -9.00
C LYS A 68 9.13 -1.99 -7.93
N PHE A 69 8.91 -0.70 -7.67
CA PHE A 69 7.95 -0.27 -6.64
C PHE A 69 7.09 0.88 -7.13
N LYS A 70 5.89 0.97 -6.58
CA LYS A 70 4.97 2.09 -6.75
C LYS A 70 4.81 2.84 -5.43
N CYS A 71 4.80 4.16 -5.49
CA CYS A 71 4.64 5.03 -4.32
C CYS A 71 3.60 6.13 -4.57
N ALA A 72 3.11 6.76 -3.50
CA ALA A 72 2.07 7.78 -3.55
C ALA A 72 2.54 9.17 -3.09
N THR A 73 3.78 9.31 -2.62
CA THR A 73 4.33 10.61 -2.17
C THR A 73 5.82 10.70 -2.49
N ILE A 74 6.32 11.93 -2.53
CA ILE A 74 7.78 12.18 -2.70
C ILE A 74 8.58 11.57 -1.54
N ALA A 75 8.07 11.65 -0.31
CA ALA A 75 8.73 11.02 0.84
C ALA A 75 8.81 9.49 0.72
N GLU A 76 7.77 8.85 0.18
CA GLU A 76 7.80 7.42 -0.13
C GLU A 76 8.82 7.09 -1.22
N ALA A 77 8.89 7.92 -2.29
CA ALA A 77 9.91 7.77 -3.33
C ALA A 77 11.33 7.93 -2.76
N GLU A 78 11.54 8.91 -1.87
CA GLU A 78 12.83 9.11 -1.19
C GLU A 78 13.19 7.91 -0.30
N MET A 79 12.24 7.38 0.45
CA MET A 79 12.47 6.19 1.29
C MET A 79 12.92 4.98 0.46
N LEU A 80 12.27 4.74 -0.68
CA LEU A 80 12.66 3.67 -1.60
C LEU A 80 14.10 3.87 -2.14
N ALA A 81 14.45 5.10 -2.50
CA ALA A 81 15.79 5.44 -2.99
C ALA A 81 16.89 5.29 -1.93
N LEU A 82 16.58 5.53 -0.64
CA LEU A 82 17.51 5.27 0.48
C LEU A 82 17.92 3.80 0.58
N ASP A 83 17.09 2.87 0.12
CA ASP A 83 17.40 1.44 0.03
C ASP A 83 17.82 1.00 -1.38
N ARG A 84 18.15 1.97 -2.26
CA ARG A 84 18.64 1.74 -3.63
C ARG A 84 17.69 0.90 -4.47
N VAL A 85 16.38 1.11 -4.31
CA VAL A 85 15.38 0.48 -5.19
C VAL A 85 15.67 0.91 -6.63
N PRO A 86 15.84 -0.04 -7.57
CA PRO A 86 16.24 0.31 -8.94
C PRO A 86 15.19 1.09 -9.73
N ASP A 87 13.88 0.83 -9.52
CA ASP A 87 12.79 1.39 -10.31
C ASP A 87 11.62 1.82 -9.41
N VAL A 88 11.30 3.11 -9.42
CA VAL A 88 10.29 3.76 -8.57
C VAL A 88 9.32 4.56 -9.42
N LEU A 89 8.06 4.12 -9.45
CA LEU A 89 6.95 4.85 -10.07
C LEU A 89 6.20 5.70 -9.02
N LEU A 90 6.30 7.01 -9.14
CA LEU A 90 5.44 7.96 -8.41
C LEU A 90 4.04 7.94 -9.04
N ALA A 91 3.08 7.32 -8.37
CA ALA A 91 1.75 7.01 -8.91
C ALA A 91 0.79 8.21 -8.84
N TYR A 92 1.25 9.39 -9.21
CA TYR A 92 0.43 10.56 -9.51
C TYR A 92 1.21 11.55 -10.37
N GLN A 93 0.50 12.49 -10.99
CA GLN A 93 1.07 13.59 -11.74
C GLN A 93 1.62 14.64 -10.76
N PRO A 94 2.95 14.85 -10.67
CA PRO A 94 3.50 15.83 -9.74
C PRO A 94 3.23 17.25 -10.25
N VAL A 95 2.83 18.13 -9.34
CA VAL A 95 2.56 19.54 -9.62
C VAL A 95 3.33 20.44 -8.67
N ALA A 96 3.61 21.68 -9.09
CA ALA A 96 4.27 22.70 -8.28
C ALA A 96 5.54 22.18 -7.58
N GLU A 97 5.70 22.37 -6.28
CA GLU A 97 6.90 21.98 -5.53
C GLU A 97 7.19 20.47 -5.58
N ASN A 98 6.17 19.62 -5.71
CA ASN A 98 6.40 18.18 -5.84
C ASN A 98 7.14 17.81 -7.14
N MET A 99 6.96 18.58 -8.21
CA MET A 99 7.74 18.42 -9.43
C MET A 99 9.23 18.73 -9.17
N SER A 100 9.53 19.86 -8.57
CA SER A 100 10.91 20.25 -8.20
C SER A 100 11.57 19.20 -7.29
N ARG A 101 10.82 18.67 -6.33
CA ARG A 101 11.29 17.61 -5.41
C ARG A 101 11.58 16.30 -6.15
N LEU A 102 10.77 15.92 -7.15
CA LEU A 102 11.01 14.74 -7.95
C LEU A 102 12.36 14.85 -8.71
N PHE A 103 12.65 16.00 -9.31
CA PHE A 103 13.93 16.20 -9.97
C PHE A 103 15.11 16.27 -9.00
N LYS A 104 14.93 16.83 -7.80
CA LYS A 104 15.93 16.75 -6.72
C LYS A 104 16.21 15.28 -6.32
N LEU A 105 15.19 14.42 -6.27
CA LEU A 105 15.39 12.98 -6.03
C LEU A 105 16.21 12.34 -7.13
N LYS A 106 15.88 12.58 -8.40
CA LYS A 106 16.66 12.05 -9.55
C LYS A 106 18.12 12.45 -9.49
N CYS A 107 18.40 13.71 -9.17
CA CYS A 107 19.78 14.20 -9.04
C CYS A 107 20.51 13.55 -7.86
N ARG A 108 19.84 13.39 -6.71
CA ARG A 108 20.45 12.87 -5.48
C ARG A 108 20.66 11.35 -5.48
N TYR A 109 19.79 10.62 -6.16
CA TYR A 109 19.79 9.15 -6.19
C TYR A 109 19.87 8.64 -7.63
N PRO A 110 21.01 8.80 -8.30
CA PRO A 110 21.17 8.47 -9.73
C PRO A 110 21.03 6.97 -10.04
N ASP A 111 21.21 6.10 -9.02
CA ASP A 111 21.07 4.64 -9.16
C ASP A 111 19.58 4.18 -9.15
N THR A 112 18.64 5.09 -8.89
CA THR A 112 17.20 4.82 -8.89
C THR A 112 16.57 5.47 -10.13
N ALA A 113 15.94 4.67 -10.97
CA ALA A 113 15.11 5.16 -12.07
C ALA A 113 13.77 5.64 -11.51
N PHE A 114 13.53 6.96 -11.56
CA PHE A 114 12.25 7.54 -11.17
C PHE A 114 11.40 7.84 -12.39
N SER A 115 10.13 7.45 -12.31
CA SER A 115 9.09 7.82 -13.26
C SER A 115 7.87 8.40 -12.53
N CYS A 116 6.99 9.08 -13.28
CA CYS A 116 5.75 9.60 -12.75
C CYS A 116 4.58 9.43 -13.72
N LEU A 117 3.39 9.84 -13.30
CA LEU A 117 2.22 9.85 -14.17
C LEU A 117 2.06 11.22 -14.85
N ALA A 118 1.41 11.20 -16.02
CA ALA A 118 0.94 12.40 -16.71
C ALA A 118 -0.44 12.12 -17.32
N ASP A 119 -1.40 12.99 -17.08
CA ASP A 119 -2.75 12.97 -17.66
C ASP A 119 -3.16 14.31 -18.29
N SER A 120 -2.25 15.30 -18.25
CA SER A 120 -2.46 16.65 -18.74
C SER A 120 -1.29 17.13 -19.57
N LEU A 121 -1.58 17.66 -20.77
CA LEU A 121 -0.57 18.27 -21.64
C LEU A 121 0.11 19.47 -20.97
N GLU A 122 -0.64 20.27 -20.22
CA GLU A 122 -0.09 21.44 -19.54
C GLU A 122 0.97 21.05 -18.50
N ILE A 123 0.69 20.04 -17.69
CA ILE A 123 1.64 19.54 -16.70
C ILE A 123 2.81 18.81 -17.36
N ALA A 124 2.57 18.09 -18.43
CA ALA A 124 3.64 17.44 -19.20
C ALA A 124 4.61 18.47 -19.78
N ARG A 125 4.14 19.63 -20.26
CA ARG A 125 5.00 20.74 -20.69
C ARG A 125 5.84 21.30 -19.54
N GLN A 126 5.27 21.43 -18.35
CA GLN A 126 6.00 21.87 -17.16
C GLN A 126 7.06 20.84 -16.75
N LEU A 127 6.74 19.54 -16.78
CA LEU A 127 7.70 18.45 -16.56
C LEU A 127 8.85 18.49 -17.56
N SER A 128 8.54 18.66 -18.84
CA SER A 128 9.53 18.79 -19.92
C SER A 128 10.43 20.02 -19.71
N ALA A 129 9.84 21.19 -19.44
CA ALA A 129 10.61 22.40 -19.17
C ALA A 129 11.56 22.20 -17.97
N LYS A 130 11.08 21.56 -16.91
CA LYS A 130 11.89 21.26 -15.72
C LYS A 130 12.97 20.22 -16.02
N ALA A 131 12.70 19.20 -16.82
CA ALA A 131 13.68 18.21 -17.26
C ALA A 131 14.82 18.88 -18.04
N VAL A 132 14.50 19.78 -18.95
CA VAL A 132 15.50 20.55 -19.70
C VAL A 132 16.33 21.46 -18.79
N GLU A 133 15.68 22.17 -17.85
CA GLU A 133 16.37 23.02 -16.86
C GLU A 133 17.37 22.23 -16.03
N GLU A 134 16.95 21.06 -15.51
CA GLU A 134 17.79 20.18 -14.68
C GLU A 134 18.73 19.27 -15.48
N ARG A 135 18.70 19.34 -16.82
CA ARG A 135 19.45 18.46 -17.74
C ARG A 135 19.25 16.98 -17.43
N ALA A 136 18.01 16.61 -17.18
CA ALA A 136 17.58 15.25 -16.79
C ALA A 136 16.56 14.71 -17.79
N GLU A 137 16.51 13.38 -17.91
CA GLU A 137 15.47 12.65 -18.64
C GLU A 137 14.47 12.08 -17.61
N LEU A 138 13.17 12.13 -17.90
CA LEU A 138 12.12 11.63 -17.03
C LEU A 138 11.17 10.71 -17.80
N ASP A 139 11.07 9.47 -17.34
CA ASP A 139 10.09 8.52 -17.84
C ASP A 139 8.70 8.87 -17.31
N VAL A 140 7.70 8.88 -18.18
CA VAL A 140 6.32 9.14 -17.81
C VAL A 140 5.40 8.01 -18.27
N TYR A 141 4.41 7.71 -17.44
CA TYR A 141 3.28 6.84 -17.80
C TYR A 141 2.06 7.71 -18.02
N ILE A 142 1.31 7.46 -19.09
CA ILE A 142 0.01 8.11 -19.28
C ILE A 142 -0.97 7.49 -18.27
N ASP A 143 -1.54 8.31 -17.39
CA ASP A 143 -2.54 7.88 -16.41
C ASP A 143 -3.92 7.80 -17.05
N LEU A 144 -4.58 6.66 -16.90
CA LEU A 144 -5.87 6.36 -17.51
C LEU A 144 -6.97 6.24 -16.44
N ASN A 145 -8.06 6.95 -16.65
CA ASN A 145 -9.29 6.76 -15.88
C ASN A 145 -10.08 5.60 -16.49
N VAL A 146 -9.96 4.43 -15.90
CA VAL A 146 -10.66 3.22 -16.31
C VAL A 146 -11.95 2.97 -15.51
N GLY A 147 -12.46 4.00 -14.83
CA GLY A 147 -13.71 3.95 -14.04
C GLY A 147 -13.59 4.40 -12.60
N MET A 148 -12.37 4.61 -12.06
CA MET A 148 -12.15 5.09 -10.68
C MET A 148 -12.60 6.55 -10.49
N ASN A 149 -12.61 7.37 -11.55
CA ASN A 149 -13.03 8.77 -11.56
C ASN A 149 -12.29 9.63 -10.50
N ARG A 150 -10.98 9.38 -10.34
CA ARG A 150 -10.13 10.10 -9.38
C ARG A 150 -9.04 10.91 -10.07
N THR A 151 -8.22 10.27 -10.89
CA THR A 151 -7.16 10.84 -11.73
C THR A 151 -7.16 10.13 -13.07
N GLY A 152 -6.35 10.63 -14.00
CA GLY A 152 -6.22 10.05 -15.33
C GLY A 152 -7.20 10.61 -16.36
N LEU A 153 -6.81 10.53 -17.62
CA LEU A 153 -7.67 10.89 -18.74
C LEU A 153 -8.44 9.67 -19.25
N LEU A 154 -9.55 9.90 -19.94
CA LEU A 154 -10.30 8.81 -20.56
C LEU A 154 -9.43 8.10 -21.62
N PRO A 155 -9.43 6.75 -21.69
CA PRO A 155 -8.58 5.99 -22.62
C PRO A 155 -8.66 6.44 -24.07
N GLY A 156 -9.84 6.90 -24.52
CA GLY A 156 -10.03 7.44 -25.88
C GLY A 156 -9.25 8.72 -26.18
N MET A 157 -8.75 9.42 -25.16
CA MET A 157 -7.96 10.65 -25.32
C MET A 157 -6.44 10.40 -25.25
N ALA A 158 -6.01 9.18 -24.94
CA ALA A 158 -4.61 8.87 -24.69
C ALA A 158 -3.71 9.10 -25.92
N LEU A 159 -4.16 8.74 -27.11
CA LEU A 159 -3.38 8.95 -28.35
C LEU A 159 -3.21 10.43 -28.65
N SER A 160 -4.22 11.26 -28.46
CA SER A 160 -4.12 12.70 -28.67
C SER A 160 -3.14 13.36 -27.68
N LEU A 161 -3.10 12.88 -26.43
CA LEU A 161 -2.08 13.33 -25.48
C LEU A 161 -0.69 12.85 -25.92
N LEU A 162 -0.54 11.59 -26.29
CA LEU A 162 0.72 11.00 -26.74
C LEU A 162 1.34 11.76 -27.92
N GLU A 163 0.54 12.11 -28.95
CA GLU A 163 0.97 12.90 -30.11
C GLU A 163 1.66 14.21 -29.72
N ASN A 164 1.23 14.81 -28.61
CA ASN A 164 1.85 16.01 -28.09
C ASN A 164 3.08 15.70 -27.22
N LEU A 165 3.00 14.67 -26.38
CA LEU A 165 4.06 14.31 -25.43
C LEU A 165 5.35 13.91 -26.13
N GLN A 166 5.29 13.19 -27.24
CA GLN A 166 6.46 12.71 -27.99
C GLN A 166 7.37 13.83 -28.54
N HIS A 167 6.87 15.07 -28.63
CA HIS A 167 7.61 16.24 -29.09
C HIS A 167 8.18 17.07 -27.94
N LEU A 168 7.94 16.69 -26.69
CA LEU A 168 8.43 17.40 -25.53
C LEU A 168 9.82 16.88 -25.13
N PRO A 169 10.86 17.73 -25.13
CA PRO A 169 12.21 17.31 -24.77
C PRO A 169 12.32 16.95 -23.28
N GLY A 170 13.21 16.01 -22.95
CA GLY A 170 13.51 15.62 -21.58
C GLY A 170 12.45 14.74 -20.90
N ILE A 171 11.38 14.34 -21.61
CA ILE A 171 10.44 13.34 -21.14
C ILE A 171 10.23 12.23 -22.16
N THR A 172 10.05 11.00 -21.70
CA THR A 172 9.82 9.83 -22.54
C THR A 172 8.59 9.08 -22.05
N VAL A 173 7.64 8.79 -22.94
CA VAL A 173 6.48 7.96 -22.61
C VAL A 173 6.90 6.50 -22.64
N VAL A 174 6.90 5.83 -21.50
CA VAL A 174 7.34 4.42 -21.34
C VAL A 174 6.20 3.46 -21.05
N GLY A 175 4.99 3.98 -20.82
CA GLY A 175 3.88 3.10 -20.50
C GLY A 175 2.55 3.79 -20.24
N LEU A 176 1.59 2.94 -19.90
CA LEU A 176 0.25 3.31 -19.45
C LEU A 176 0.08 2.89 -17.98
N HIS A 177 -0.60 3.70 -17.21
CA HIS A 177 -1.01 3.36 -15.84
C HIS A 177 -2.53 3.35 -15.76
N ALA A 178 -3.10 2.30 -15.17
CA ALA A 178 -4.55 2.14 -15.04
C ALA A 178 -4.89 1.55 -13.67
N TYR A 179 -5.37 2.40 -12.75
CA TYR A 179 -5.79 1.95 -11.43
C TYR A 179 -7.31 1.75 -11.39
N ASP A 180 -7.72 0.52 -11.19
CA ASP A 180 -9.10 0.03 -11.18
C ASP A 180 -9.71 -0.09 -9.78
N GLY A 181 -9.36 0.78 -8.85
CA GLY A 181 -9.78 0.72 -7.44
C GLY A 181 -11.29 0.75 -7.17
N HIS A 182 -12.11 1.00 -8.19
CA HIS A 182 -13.57 0.88 -8.14
C HIS A 182 -14.04 -0.57 -8.28
N ILE A 183 -13.17 -1.50 -8.75
CA ILE A 183 -13.47 -2.94 -8.84
C ILE A 183 -13.02 -3.59 -7.53
N HIS A 184 -13.95 -3.67 -6.59
CA HIS A 184 -13.71 -4.18 -5.24
C HIS A 184 -14.86 -5.05 -4.71
N ASP A 185 -15.63 -5.66 -5.61
CA ASP A 185 -16.70 -6.60 -5.25
C ASP A 185 -16.13 -7.79 -4.47
N ALA A 186 -16.86 -8.29 -3.50
CA ALA A 186 -16.42 -9.45 -2.69
C ALA A 186 -16.34 -10.72 -3.54
N ALA A 187 -17.31 -10.93 -4.45
CA ALA A 187 -17.31 -12.08 -5.36
C ALA A 187 -16.21 -11.97 -6.40
N LEU A 188 -15.37 -13.00 -6.53
CA LEU A 188 -14.28 -13.07 -7.53
C LEU A 188 -14.83 -12.98 -8.95
N GLU A 189 -15.92 -13.67 -9.24
CA GLU A 189 -16.57 -13.70 -10.56
C GLU A 189 -16.99 -12.29 -11.00
N ALA A 190 -17.53 -11.49 -10.08
CA ALA A 190 -17.90 -10.10 -10.38
C ALA A 190 -16.68 -9.23 -10.68
N ARG A 191 -15.55 -9.45 -9.97
CA ARG A 191 -14.29 -8.75 -10.28
C ARG A 191 -13.73 -9.17 -11.64
N ILE A 192 -13.78 -10.46 -11.98
CA ILE A 192 -13.37 -10.96 -13.30
C ILE A 192 -14.21 -10.31 -14.40
N GLU A 193 -15.54 -10.34 -14.26
CA GLU A 193 -16.47 -9.76 -15.24
C GLU A 193 -16.21 -8.26 -15.47
N LYS A 194 -15.98 -7.49 -14.39
CA LYS A 194 -15.70 -6.05 -14.46
C LYS A 194 -14.28 -5.74 -14.97
N SER A 195 -13.31 -6.59 -14.72
CA SER A 195 -11.92 -6.41 -15.16
C SER A 195 -11.74 -6.73 -16.65
N ALA A 196 -12.49 -7.68 -17.20
CA ALA A 196 -12.34 -8.12 -18.58
C ALA A 196 -12.46 -6.98 -19.63
N PRO A 197 -13.47 -6.08 -19.58
CA PRO A 197 -13.54 -4.96 -20.52
C PRO A 197 -12.40 -3.96 -20.33
N VAL A 198 -11.91 -3.75 -19.10
CA VAL A 198 -10.77 -2.89 -18.82
C VAL A 198 -9.49 -3.49 -19.43
N ILE A 199 -9.24 -4.78 -19.23
CA ILE A 199 -8.09 -5.50 -19.81
C ILE A 199 -8.12 -5.36 -21.34
N LYS A 200 -9.27 -5.66 -21.96
CA LYS A 200 -9.42 -5.54 -23.42
C LYS A 200 -9.12 -4.13 -23.91
N GLN A 201 -9.69 -3.11 -23.26
CA GLN A 201 -9.45 -1.71 -23.60
C GLN A 201 -7.98 -1.32 -23.52
N LEU A 202 -7.27 -1.79 -22.49
CA LEU A 202 -5.84 -1.51 -22.27
C LEU A 202 -4.98 -2.21 -23.32
N LEU A 203 -5.30 -3.44 -23.72
CA LEU A 203 -4.61 -4.16 -24.79
C LEU A 203 -4.79 -3.46 -26.14
N ASP A 204 -6.04 -3.14 -26.49
CA ASP A 204 -6.36 -2.42 -27.75
C ASP A 204 -5.68 -1.03 -27.79
N LEU A 205 -5.53 -0.37 -26.66
CA LEU A 205 -4.84 0.92 -26.57
C LEU A 205 -3.34 0.75 -26.67
N ARG A 206 -2.75 -0.26 -26.03
CA ARG A 206 -1.31 -0.55 -26.10
C ARG A 206 -0.87 -0.75 -27.55
N GLU A 207 -1.58 -1.58 -28.32
CA GLU A 207 -1.28 -1.82 -29.74
C GLU A 207 -1.20 -0.50 -30.54
N LYS A 208 -2.14 0.41 -30.31
CA LYS A 208 -2.18 1.71 -30.99
C LYS A 208 -1.03 2.62 -30.55
N VAL A 209 -0.73 2.64 -29.24
CA VAL A 209 0.38 3.44 -28.68
C VAL A 209 1.71 2.93 -29.19
N GLU A 210 1.94 1.63 -29.18
CA GLU A 210 3.18 1.00 -29.69
C GLU A 210 3.37 1.22 -31.19
N ALA A 211 2.28 1.10 -31.97
CA ALA A 211 2.32 1.41 -33.41
C ALA A 211 2.70 2.88 -33.67
N HIS A 212 2.24 3.81 -32.83
CA HIS A 212 2.55 5.22 -32.94
C HIS A 212 3.99 5.55 -32.52
N LEU A 213 4.47 4.94 -31.41
CA LEU A 213 5.81 5.18 -30.87
C LEU A 213 6.92 4.43 -31.62
N GLY A 214 6.61 3.29 -32.22
CA GLY A 214 7.59 2.40 -32.86
C GLY A 214 8.41 1.53 -31.86
N TYR A 215 8.01 1.50 -30.59
CA TYR A 215 8.63 0.64 -29.56
C TYR A 215 7.58 0.14 -28.55
N GLY A 216 7.88 -0.95 -27.84
CA GLY A 216 7.01 -1.57 -26.84
C GLY A 216 6.91 -0.75 -25.56
N ILE A 217 5.73 -0.75 -24.93
CA ILE A 217 5.46 -0.05 -23.68
C ILE A 217 4.96 -0.98 -22.58
N THR A 218 5.12 -0.53 -21.34
CA THR A 218 4.63 -1.24 -20.15
C THR A 218 3.22 -0.76 -19.76
N ILE A 219 2.35 -1.68 -19.36
CA ILE A 219 1.11 -1.34 -18.66
C ILE A 219 1.26 -1.68 -17.18
N VAL A 220 0.99 -0.69 -16.31
CA VAL A 220 0.94 -0.87 -14.84
C VAL A 220 -0.51 -0.82 -14.41
N ALA A 221 -1.06 -1.94 -13.93
CA ALA A 221 -2.46 -2.04 -13.57
C ALA A 221 -2.68 -2.95 -12.34
N GLY A 222 -3.91 -2.97 -11.85
CA GLY A 222 -4.36 -3.82 -10.75
C GLY A 222 -3.90 -3.35 -9.37
N GLY A 223 -4.84 -3.29 -8.44
CA GLY A 223 -4.60 -3.21 -7.01
C GLY A 223 -4.72 -4.58 -6.34
N THR A 224 -4.67 -4.64 -5.01
CA THR A 224 -4.80 -5.93 -4.28
C THR A 224 -6.08 -6.70 -4.64
N PRO A 225 -7.27 -6.08 -4.80
CA PRO A 225 -8.49 -6.82 -5.14
C PRO A 225 -8.46 -7.52 -6.51
N THR A 226 -7.83 -6.88 -7.50
CA THR A 226 -7.80 -7.34 -8.90
C THR A 226 -6.46 -7.98 -9.30
N PHE A 227 -5.46 -7.95 -8.41
CA PHE A 227 -4.13 -8.53 -8.66
C PHE A 227 -4.16 -9.97 -9.18
N PRO A 228 -4.94 -10.92 -8.60
CA PRO A 228 -4.96 -12.30 -9.09
C PRO A 228 -5.41 -12.40 -10.55
N ILE A 229 -6.35 -11.54 -10.96
CA ILE A 229 -6.91 -11.52 -12.31
C ILE A 229 -5.86 -11.02 -13.30
N TYR A 230 -5.25 -9.85 -13.04
CA TYR A 230 -4.22 -9.29 -13.92
C TYR A 230 -2.96 -10.16 -13.97
N ALA A 231 -2.60 -10.80 -12.85
CA ALA A 231 -1.47 -11.72 -12.81
C ALA A 231 -1.66 -12.92 -13.71
N ALA A 232 -2.89 -13.50 -13.75
CA ALA A 232 -3.25 -14.66 -14.54
C ALA A 232 -3.50 -14.33 -16.02
N GLU A 233 -4.27 -13.26 -16.30
CA GLU A 233 -4.85 -13.00 -17.62
C GLU A 233 -4.02 -12.06 -18.51
N THR A 234 -2.97 -11.41 -17.97
CA THR A 234 -2.21 -10.40 -18.69
C THR A 234 -0.70 -10.58 -18.53
N ASP A 235 0.06 -9.77 -19.27
CA ASP A 235 1.50 -9.56 -19.09
C ASP A 235 1.81 -8.24 -18.35
N PHE A 236 0.81 -7.54 -17.83
CA PHE A 236 0.95 -6.23 -17.19
C PHE A 236 1.79 -6.30 -15.90
N GLU A 237 2.41 -5.19 -15.54
CA GLU A 237 2.97 -5.02 -14.20
C GLU A 237 1.84 -4.80 -13.20
N CYS A 238 1.86 -5.55 -12.10
CA CYS A 238 0.82 -5.57 -11.08
C CYS A 238 1.27 -4.84 -9.82
N SER A 239 0.36 -4.03 -9.24
CA SER A 239 0.67 -3.13 -8.12
C SER A 239 -0.13 -3.41 -6.83
N PRO A 240 -0.18 -4.66 -6.31
CA PRO A 240 -0.82 -4.92 -5.02
C PRO A 240 -0.04 -4.21 -3.91
N GLY A 241 -0.75 -3.75 -2.86
CA GLY A 241 -0.11 -3.06 -1.73
C GLY A 241 -0.44 -3.70 -0.39
N THR A 242 -1.71 -3.98 -0.12
CA THR A 242 -2.18 -4.48 1.18
C THR A 242 -1.82 -5.95 1.43
N PHE A 243 -1.47 -6.71 0.40
CA PHE A 243 -1.07 -8.12 0.51
C PHE A 243 -0.03 -8.36 1.60
N ILE A 244 0.89 -7.42 1.81
CA ILE A 244 2.03 -7.59 2.72
C ILE A 244 1.62 -7.61 4.19
N LEU A 245 0.60 -6.83 4.57
CA LEU A 245 0.11 -6.71 5.95
C LEU A 245 -1.23 -7.41 6.18
N TRP A 246 -2.07 -7.50 5.17
CA TRP A 246 -3.39 -8.14 5.11
C TRP A 246 -4.31 -7.80 6.28
N ASP A 247 -5.24 -6.90 6.05
CA ASP A 247 -6.15 -6.40 7.07
C ASP A 247 -7.49 -7.16 7.14
N LYS A 248 -8.28 -6.86 8.19
CA LYS A 248 -9.60 -7.47 8.41
C LYS A 248 -10.56 -7.23 7.25
N GLY A 249 -10.54 -6.01 6.69
CA GLY A 249 -11.42 -5.67 5.58
C GLY A 249 -11.18 -6.54 4.35
N TYR A 250 -9.90 -6.81 4.01
CA TYR A 250 -9.56 -7.68 2.90
C TYR A 250 -9.70 -9.16 3.23
N GLN A 251 -9.42 -9.55 4.49
CA GLN A 251 -9.64 -10.91 4.95
C GLN A 251 -11.11 -11.33 4.80
N ASP A 252 -12.04 -10.44 5.12
CA ASP A 252 -13.48 -10.70 5.01
C ASP A 252 -13.98 -10.63 3.56
N ALA A 253 -13.44 -9.69 2.76
CA ALA A 253 -13.91 -9.46 1.40
C ALA A 253 -13.33 -10.44 0.39
N TYR A 254 -12.11 -10.96 0.59
CA TYR A 254 -11.36 -11.75 -0.39
C TYR A 254 -10.81 -13.05 0.20
N PRO A 255 -11.67 -13.97 0.66
CA PRO A 255 -11.26 -15.22 1.30
C PRO A 255 -10.48 -16.16 0.35
N GLU A 256 -10.59 -15.94 -0.97
CA GLU A 256 -9.83 -16.70 -1.97
C GLU A 256 -8.36 -16.25 -2.10
N GLN A 257 -8.00 -15.07 -1.57
CA GLN A 257 -6.61 -14.62 -1.55
C GLN A 257 -5.91 -15.15 -0.29
N PRO A 258 -4.79 -15.90 -0.43
CA PRO A 258 -4.24 -16.69 0.67
C PRO A 258 -3.39 -15.91 1.67
N PHE A 259 -3.37 -14.57 1.59
CA PHE A 259 -2.52 -13.74 2.43
C PHE A 259 -2.90 -13.79 3.91
N GLN A 260 -1.89 -13.67 4.76
CA GLN A 260 -2.01 -13.74 6.20
C GLN A 260 -1.94 -12.36 6.83
N THR A 261 -2.73 -12.12 7.87
CA THR A 261 -2.57 -10.94 8.73
C THR A 261 -1.15 -10.89 9.29
N ALA A 262 -0.42 -9.82 9.00
CA ALA A 262 0.95 -9.60 9.42
C ALA A 262 1.13 -8.27 10.20
N ALA A 263 0.02 -7.58 10.50
CA ALA A 263 0.02 -6.35 11.30
C ALA A 263 -1.16 -6.34 12.27
N LEU A 264 -0.90 -5.99 13.52
CA LEU A 264 -1.89 -5.77 14.57
C LEU A 264 -1.60 -4.46 15.30
N VAL A 265 -2.57 -3.97 16.08
CA VAL A 265 -2.36 -2.88 17.04
C VAL A 265 -2.54 -3.46 18.44
N ALA A 266 -1.49 -3.42 19.26
CA ALA A 266 -1.57 -3.74 20.68
C ALA A 266 -2.25 -2.59 21.42
N SER A 267 -3.15 -2.94 22.35
CA SER A 267 -3.88 -2.00 23.19
C SER A 267 -4.07 -2.62 24.57
N ARG A 268 -4.18 -1.81 25.61
CA ARG A 268 -4.44 -2.31 26.98
C ARG A 268 -5.82 -1.88 27.47
N VAL A 269 -6.42 -2.75 28.27
CA VAL A 269 -7.52 -2.37 29.14
C VAL A 269 -6.99 -1.37 30.18
N VAL A 270 -7.56 -0.18 30.20
CA VAL A 270 -7.17 0.90 31.14
C VAL A 270 -8.20 1.14 32.24
N SER A 271 -9.46 0.76 32.00
CA SER A 271 -10.52 0.95 32.98
C SER A 271 -11.71 0.02 32.73
N LEU A 272 -12.44 -0.28 33.76
CA LEU A 272 -13.76 -0.93 33.73
C LEU A 272 -14.79 0.07 34.32
N PRO A 273 -15.30 0.99 33.47
CA PRO A 273 -16.06 2.15 33.99
C PRO A 273 -17.46 1.82 34.51
N ASP A 274 -18.06 0.71 34.09
CA ASP A 274 -19.35 0.21 34.55
C ASP A 274 -19.43 -1.31 34.30
N GLU A 275 -20.46 -1.95 34.81
CA GLU A 275 -20.74 -3.38 34.59
C GLU A 275 -20.86 -3.66 33.06
N GLY A 276 -20.08 -4.61 32.58
CA GLY A 276 -20.06 -4.96 31.15
C GLY A 276 -19.38 -3.96 30.23
N LEU A 277 -18.69 -2.95 30.76
CA LEU A 277 -17.89 -2.01 29.93
C LEU A 277 -16.39 -2.18 30.17
N VAL A 278 -15.65 -2.20 29.08
CA VAL A 278 -14.18 -2.28 29.02
C VAL A 278 -13.66 -1.08 28.25
N CYS A 279 -12.85 -0.25 28.87
CA CYS A 279 -12.18 0.89 28.22
C CYS A 279 -10.72 0.54 27.94
N THR A 280 -10.27 0.79 26.69
CA THR A 280 -8.89 0.60 26.29
C THR A 280 -8.24 1.91 25.82
N ASP A 281 -6.93 1.94 25.74
CA ASP A 281 -6.14 3.08 25.24
C ASP A 281 -6.11 3.18 23.69
N LEU A 282 -7.00 2.48 22.96
CA LEU A 282 -7.07 2.48 21.50
C LEU A 282 -8.02 3.56 20.97
N GLY A 283 -7.60 4.80 21.01
CA GLY A 283 -8.34 5.89 20.37
C GLY A 283 -8.18 5.96 18.84
N HIS A 284 -8.92 6.88 18.20
CA HIS A 284 -8.85 7.05 16.75
C HIS A 284 -7.53 7.69 16.27
N LYS A 285 -6.63 8.07 17.18
CA LYS A 285 -5.26 8.49 16.85
C LYS A 285 -4.30 7.31 16.65
N ALA A 286 -4.71 6.09 17.01
CA ALA A 286 -3.88 4.88 16.88
C ALA A 286 -4.47 3.80 15.96
N VAL A 287 -5.73 3.90 15.57
CA VAL A 287 -6.37 3.04 14.57
C VAL A 287 -7.22 3.87 13.61
N ALA A 288 -7.23 3.50 12.33
CA ALA A 288 -7.95 4.20 11.28
C ALA A 288 -9.46 4.33 11.59
N ALA A 289 -9.97 5.56 11.46
CA ALA A 289 -11.33 5.93 11.90
C ALA A 289 -12.30 6.31 10.76
N GLU A 290 -11.90 6.11 9.49
CA GLU A 290 -12.70 6.49 8.32
C GLU A 290 -13.88 5.57 8.04
N LYS A 291 -13.88 4.37 8.65
CA LYS A 291 -15.01 3.43 8.58
C LYS A 291 -15.97 3.61 9.73
N GLU A 292 -17.17 3.01 9.62
CA GLU A 292 -18.11 2.90 10.72
C GLU A 292 -17.43 2.34 11.98
N LEU A 293 -17.88 2.78 13.14
CA LEU A 293 -17.23 2.52 14.43
C LEU A 293 -16.92 1.03 14.67
N ARG A 294 -17.88 0.14 14.40
CA ARG A 294 -17.72 -1.32 14.54
C ARG A 294 -16.77 -1.96 13.54
N ASN A 295 -16.42 -1.25 12.48
CA ASN A 295 -15.55 -1.70 11.39
C ASN A 295 -14.20 -0.97 11.42
N ARG A 296 -13.67 -0.65 12.62
CA ARG A 296 -12.35 -0.04 12.80
C ARG A 296 -11.30 -1.03 13.24
N VAL A 297 -11.65 -1.88 14.20
CA VAL A 297 -10.75 -2.89 14.78
C VAL A 297 -11.53 -4.13 15.22
N PHE A 298 -10.91 -5.30 15.09
CA PHE A 298 -11.38 -6.59 15.61
C PHE A 298 -10.32 -7.18 16.53
N PHE A 299 -10.66 -7.48 17.80
CA PHE A 299 -9.69 -8.04 18.74
C PHE A 299 -9.64 -9.57 18.60
N ILE A 300 -8.48 -10.09 18.16
CA ILE A 300 -8.33 -11.52 17.86
C ILE A 300 -8.30 -12.41 19.12
N ASN A 301 -7.88 -11.86 20.26
CA ASN A 301 -7.89 -12.55 21.56
C ASN A 301 -9.11 -12.20 22.43
N ALA A 302 -10.02 -11.35 21.92
CA ALA A 302 -11.24 -10.95 22.60
C ALA A 302 -12.39 -10.73 21.60
N PRO A 303 -12.75 -11.77 20.81
CA PRO A 303 -13.65 -11.63 19.66
C PRO A 303 -15.11 -11.32 20.02
N LEU A 304 -15.48 -11.44 21.29
CA LEU A 304 -16.82 -11.14 21.79
C LEU A 304 -17.00 -9.71 22.29
N LEU A 305 -15.91 -8.90 22.29
CA LEU A 305 -16.02 -7.48 22.63
C LEU A 305 -16.70 -6.71 21.50
N GLU A 306 -17.71 -5.93 21.84
CA GLU A 306 -18.44 -5.09 20.89
C GLU A 306 -18.11 -3.61 21.09
N VAL A 307 -17.79 -2.90 20.01
CA VAL A 307 -17.42 -1.49 20.06
C VAL A 307 -18.64 -0.63 20.36
N GLN A 308 -18.57 0.19 21.41
CA GLN A 308 -19.63 1.11 21.85
C GLN A 308 -19.33 2.56 21.46
N SER A 309 -18.14 3.05 21.76
CA SER A 309 -17.72 4.40 21.42
C SER A 309 -16.19 4.49 21.27
N GLN A 310 -15.73 5.51 20.54
CA GLN A 310 -14.30 5.79 20.42
C GLN A 310 -14.07 7.31 20.48
N SER A 311 -13.09 7.70 21.26
CA SER A 311 -12.58 9.07 21.34
C SER A 311 -11.16 9.18 20.78
N GLU A 312 -10.47 10.26 21.04
CA GLU A 312 -9.11 10.47 20.53
C GLU A 312 -8.13 9.40 20.99
N GLU A 313 -8.16 9.06 22.30
CA GLU A 313 -7.20 8.16 22.94
C GLU A 313 -7.85 6.90 23.54
N HIS A 314 -9.18 6.76 23.48
CA HIS A 314 -9.87 5.65 24.14
C HIS A 314 -10.88 4.97 23.23
N LEU A 315 -11.04 3.66 23.41
CA LEU A 315 -12.09 2.83 22.83
C LEU A 315 -12.85 2.15 23.95
N VAL A 316 -14.17 2.35 23.97
CA VAL A 316 -15.07 1.69 24.92
C VAL A 316 -15.73 0.51 24.21
N LEU A 317 -15.67 -0.62 24.86
CA LEU A 317 -16.19 -1.90 24.41
C LEU A 317 -17.22 -2.43 25.42
N SER A 318 -18.19 -3.19 24.96
CA SER A 318 -19.09 -3.94 25.84
C SER A 318 -18.81 -5.43 25.80
N THR A 319 -19.12 -6.10 26.90
CA THR A 319 -19.01 -7.55 27.05
C THR A 319 -20.11 -8.09 27.98
N ALA A 320 -20.48 -9.33 27.74
CA ALA A 320 -21.35 -10.08 28.70
C ALA A 320 -20.53 -10.77 29.81
N GLU A 321 -19.19 -10.74 29.73
CA GLU A 321 -18.28 -11.42 30.66
C GLU A 321 -17.26 -10.40 31.23
N PRO A 322 -17.69 -9.38 32.01
CA PRO A 322 -16.81 -8.33 32.49
C PRO A 322 -15.67 -8.84 33.38
N GLU A 323 -15.90 -9.93 34.12
CA GLU A 323 -14.92 -10.58 34.99
C GLU A 323 -13.74 -11.22 34.21
N ALA A 324 -13.87 -11.37 32.90
CA ALA A 324 -12.80 -11.90 32.05
C ALA A 324 -11.70 -10.86 31.76
N TYR A 325 -11.91 -9.60 32.15
CA TYR A 325 -10.97 -8.51 31.80
C TYR A 325 -10.51 -7.75 33.03
N LEU A 326 -9.23 -7.41 33.07
CA LEU A 326 -8.61 -6.60 34.12
C LEU A 326 -7.85 -5.43 33.53
N PRO A 327 -7.75 -4.27 34.23
CA PRO A 327 -6.83 -3.22 33.83
C PRO A 327 -5.39 -3.75 33.71
N GLY A 328 -4.76 -3.47 32.56
CA GLY A 328 -3.45 -4.00 32.20
C GLY A 328 -3.49 -5.14 31.18
N ASP A 329 -4.62 -5.79 30.97
CA ASP A 329 -4.72 -6.87 29.98
C ASP A 329 -4.45 -6.37 28.57
N MET A 330 -3.65 -7.14 27.83
CA MET A 330 -3.29 -6.85 26.43
C MET A 330 -4.35 -7.36 25.47
N LEU A 331 -4.79 -6.48 24.59
CA LEU A 331 -5.68 -6.79 23.47
C LEU A 331 -4.94 -6.60 22.14
N TYR A 332 -5.11 -7.56 21.24
CA TYR A 332 -4.49 -7.57 19.92
C TYR A 332 -5.52 -7.24 18.83
N GLY A 333 -5.53 -5.99 18.41
CA GLY A 333 -6.48 -5.46 17.43
C GLY A 333 -6.02 -5.66 15.99
N LEU A 334 -6.82 -6.35 15.19
CA LEU A 334 -6.68 -6.43 13.75
C LEU A 334 -7.43 -5.26 13.12
N PRO A 335 -6.75 -4.27 12.49
CA PRO A 335 -7.43 -3.14 11.88
C PRO A 335 -8.23 -3.58 10.65
N TYR A 336 -9.41 -2.98 10.46
CA TYR A 336 -10.18 -3.16 9.21
C TYR A 336 -9.57 -2.45 8.02
N HIS A 337 -8.72 -1.44 8.25
CA HIS A 337 -7.96 -0.77 7.20
C HIS A 337 -6.55 -0.45 7.70
N VAL A 338 -5.61 -1.29 7.32
CA VAL A 338 -4.23 -1.21 7.81
C VAL A 338 -3.44 -0.01 7.25
N CYS A 339 -3.69 0.38 6.00
CA CYS A 339 -2.90 1.44 5.36
C CYS A 339 -2.92 2.78 6.12
N PRO A 340 -4.09 3.38 6.45
CA PRO A 340 -4.11 4.59 7.26
C PRO A 340 -3.69 4.33 8.72
N THR A 341 -3.96 3.14 9.26
CA THR A 341 -3.51 2.77 10.62
C THR A 341 -1.98 2.86 10.74
N VAL A 342 -1.23 2.26 9.82
CA VAL A 342 0.24 2.34 9.80
C VAL A 342 0.72 3.80 9.80
N ALA A 343 0.05 4.68 9.06
CA ALA A 343 0.45 6.08 8.97
C ALA A 343 0.22 6.89 10.26
N LEU A 344 -0.54 6.38 11.24
CA LEU A 344 -0.75 7.00 12.54
C LEU A 344 0.44 6.77 13.49
N HIS A 345 1.20 5.70 13.30
CA HIS A 345 2.32 5.31 14.18
C HIS A 345 3.66 5.84 13.66
N GLU A 346 4.56 6.22 14.57
CA GLU A 346 5.92 6.64 14.22
C GLU A 346 6.83 5.46 13.94
N SER A 347 6.61 4.37 14.66
CA SER A 347 7.32 3.10 14.51
C SER A 347 6.37 1.93 14.70
N ALA A 348 6.80 0.75 14.30
CA ALA A 348 6.17 -0.52 14.60
C ALA A 348 7.15 -1.39 15.41
N ILE A 349 6.62 -2.14 16.36
CA ILE A 349 7.33 -3.23 16.99
C ILE A 349 7.30 -4.40 16.03
N CYS A 350 8.44 -4.94 15.64
CA CYS A 350 8.52 -6.13 14.80
C CYS A 350 8.87 -7.35 15.66
N LEU A 351 7.95 -8.33 15.69
CA LEU A 351 8.29 -9.66 16.19
C LEU A 351 9.06 -10.40 15.09
N ARG A 352 10.37 -10.61 15.37
CA ARG A 352 11.27 -11.31 14.46
C ARG A 352 11.03 -12.82 14.50
N THR A 353 11.54 -13.52 13.49
CA THR A 353 11.41 -14.98 13.38
C THR A 353 12.06 -15.73 14.56
N ASP A 354 13.12 -15.17 15.15
CA ASP A 354 13.79 -15.69 16.36
C ASP A 354 13.08 -15.31 17.68
N ARG A 355 11.88 -14.70 17.58
CA ARG A 355 11.09 -14.20 18.71
C ARG A 355 11.68 -12.98 19.42
N SER A 356 12.75 -12.37 18.93
CA SER A 356 13.23 -11.07 19.41
C SER A 356 12.30 -9.94 18.94
N LEU A 357 12.33 -8.82 19.66
CA LEU A 357 11.61 -7.60 19.28
C LEU A 357 12.60 -6.59 18.67
N ASP A 358 12.19 -5.97 17.57
CA ASP A 358 12.91 -4.90 16.89
C ASP A 358 11.95 -3.72 16.68
N TYR A 359 12.47 -2.51 16.41
CA TYR A 359 11.67 -1.31 16.19
C TYR A 359 11.93 -0.78 14.77
N TRP A 360 10.88 -0.73 13.98
CA TRP A 360 10.93 -0.31 12.57
C TRP A 360 10.26 1.04 12.41
N ASP A 361 11.01 2.05 11.99
CA ASP A 361 10.49 3.40 11.77
C ASP A 361 9.53 3.45 10.56
N ILE A 362 8.36 4.05 10.75
CA ILE A 362 7.42 4.35 9.67
C ILE A 362 7.84 5.67 9.01
N ILE A 363 9.05 5.69 8.48
CA ILE A 363 9.76 6.91 8.09
C ILE A 363 8.99 7.75 7.04
N SER A 364 8.31 7.11 6.08
CA SER A 364 7.63 7.82 5.02
C SER A 364 6.17 8.22 5.35
N ARG A 365 5.74 8.09 6.64
CA ARG A 365 4.56 8.81 7.12
C ARG A 365 4.79 10.32 7.15
N LYS A 366 6.01 10.74 7.30
CA LYS A 366 6.43 12.13 7.17
C LYS A 366 6.19 12.61 5.73
N ARG A 367 5.78 13.87 5.57
CA ARG A 367 5.61 14.48 4.23
C ARG A 367 6.95 14.84 3.59
N LYS A 368 7.99 14.95 4.38
CA LYS A 368 9.36 15.24 3.98
C LYS A 368 10.32 14.43 4.85
N ILE A 369 11.29 13.76 4.22
CA ILE A 369 12.41 13.09 4.91
C ILE A 369 13.61 14.03 4.88
N THR A 370 14.23 14.23 3.74
CA THR A 370 15.32 15.21 3.56
C THR A 370 15.08 16.16 2.37
N ILE A 371 14.32 15.73 1.35
CA ILE A 371 14.03 16.49 0.13
C ILE A 371 12.62 17.08 0.13
#